data_5e323a82a5b07e16bee6a98110c07c9a
#
_entry.id   5e323a82a5b07e16bee6a98110c07c9a
#
_cell.length_a   1.000
_cell.length_b   1.000
_cell.length_c   1.000
_cell.angle_alpha   90.00
_cell.angle_beta   90.00
_cell.angle_gamma   90.00
#
_symmetry.space_group_name_H-M   'P 1'
#
loop_
_entity.id
_entity.type
_entity.pdbx_description
1 polymer ?
#
loop_
_entity_poly.entity_id
_entity_poly.type
_entity_poly.pdbx_seq_one_letter_code
_entity_poly.pdbx_strand_id
1 'polypeptide(L)'
;DFKERMTQLLTIQSSEGIQPDYLFGQHCGHGRQLYFTSYGKEFVNSTLAYLELCKDTRFQSPGLELLQRLFTDGVQWIFYSKQHDPNNAGRFISSNQYSSAIKTLAERIYKLSSSDARNSMKQALQHISGDNSLTGNRMFWRFDYMVHRRNNYMTSSRMTSTRTVGNEAGNGDGEFNYYASNGVNYLFVTGREYNGNFFKIFNNRQYPGITAEQDNAPLPIPDWGEGGNNGNSFAGGVSDSLYGACGMMLDRHGLQGHKAWFYFDDEYVCLGAGIRNTEGKAGVFTTLNQCNRDGKVQYMVNGKTHTLKNGSVQTATDWVLHGQTAYVNLLPQAEYRIACDTALFSLNTNHGIRPQRGEYAYLIRPGISTVSTVAKYAADLPIKILANTEKIQAARHEKLGITEIIFYQPGELRLENGDILATDTPCALLWKEKEEKIHAANPRCESKNPGKITITLTQSGQTKQISFEMPQKEEAGKSCTAPLYRN
;
A
#
# COMPACT_ATOMS: atom_id res chain seq x y z
N ASP A 1 40.80 3.49 -0.18
CA ASP A 1 40.82 4.50 0.85
C ASP A 1 39.48 4.56 1.53
N PHE A 2 39.46 4.93 2.84
CA PHE A 2 38.21 4.93 3.64
C PHE A 2 37.15 5.91 3.10
N LYS A 3 37.55 7.12 2.69
CA LYS A 3 36.66 8.10 2.04
C LYS A 3 36.03 7.54 0.78
N GLU A 4 36.80 6.90 -0.07
CA GLU A 4 36.33 6.29 -1.31
C GLU A 4 35.29 5.19 -1.01
N ARG A 5 35.57 4.34 -0.03
CA ARG A 5 34.64 3.29 0.40
C ARG A 5 33.34 3.87 0.95
N MET A 6 33.41 4.90 1.79
CA MET A 6 32.22 5.57 2.30
C MET A 6 31.43 6.24 1.17
N THR A 7 32.09 6.85 0.19
CA THR A 7 31.42 7.45 -0.97
C THR A 7 30.71 6.39 -1.82
N GLN A 8 31.30 5.19 -2.02
CA GLN A 8 30.68 4.06 -2.72
C GLN A 8 29.41 3.54 -2.00
N LEU A 9 29.44 3.49 -0.67
CA LEU A 9 28.29 3.07 0.13
C LEU A 9 27.15 4.10 0.10
N LEU A 10 27.45 5.38 -0.11
CA LEU A 10 26.50 6.49 -0.15
C LEU A 10 26.02 6.76 -1.57
N THR A 11 25.56 5.72 -2.25
CA THR A 11 24.96 5.76 -3.59
C THR A 11 23.67 4.94 -3.61
N ILE A 12 22.87 5.15 -4.63
CA ILE A 12 21.71 4.30 -4.90
C ILE A 12 22.19 2.87 -5.15
N GLN A 13 21.54 1.91 -4.50
CA GLN A 13 21.88 0.49 -4.55
C GLN A 13 20.85 -0.31 -5.35
N SER A 14 21.26 -1.46 -5.88
CA SER A 14 20.37 -2.38 -6.60
C SER A 14 19.84 -3.53 -5.73
N SER A 15 20.50 -3.82 -4.59
CA SER A 15 20.11 -4.85 -3.64
C SER A 15 19.85 -4.26 -2.25
N GLU A 16 20.81 -4.31 -1.32
CA GLU A 16 20.68 -3.74 0.02
C GLU A 16 21.07 -2.26 0.02
N GLY A 17 20.42 -1.45 0.88
CA GLY A 17 20.67 -0.02 0.99
C GLY A 17 19.53 0.84 0.44
N ILE A 18 19.84 2.11 0.12
CA ILE A 18 18.88 3.07 -0.42
C ILE A 18 18.60 2.72 -1.87
N GLN A 19 17.32 2.44 -2.19
CA GLN A 19 16.87 2.06 -3.52
C GLN A 19 16.53 3.28 -4.40
N PRO A 20 16.38 3.12 -5.73
CA PRO A 20 16.02 4.19 -6.67
C PRO A 20 14.73 4.93 -6.35
N ASP A 21 13.79 4.31 -5.63
CA ASP A 21 12.54 4.92 -5.17
C ASP A 21 12.65 5.60 -3.80
N TYR A 22 13.90 5.67 -3.25
CA TYR A 22 14.23 6.32 -1.98
C TYR A 22 13.63 5.68 -0.74
N LEU A 23 13.42 4.35 -0.75
CA LEU A 23 13.29 3.58 0.49
C LEU A 23 14.51 2.69 0.71
N PHE A 24 14.59 2.10 1.89
CA PHE A 24 15.75 1.31 2.32
C PHE A 24 15.41 -0.17 2.40
N GLY A 25 16.24 -1.00 1.75
CA GLY A 25 16.16 -2.46 1.80
C GLY A 25 17.32 -3.09 2.55
N GLN A 26 17.03 -4.20 3.24
CA GLN A 26 18.01 -5.04 3.93
C GLN A 26 17.58 -6.51 3.84
N HIS A 27 18.55 -7.44 3.96
CA HIS A 27 18.36 -8.88 3.80
C HIS A 27 17.72 -9.22 2.44
N CYS A 28 18.30 -8.66 1.40
CA CYS A 28 17.74 -8.75 0.04
C CYS A 28 18.29 -9.95 -0.78
N GLY A 29 18.86 -10.96 -0.16
CA GLY A 29 19.47 -12.10 -0.85
C GLY A 29 18.48 -12.90 -1.73
N HIS A 30 17.23 -13.03 -1.31
CA HIS A 30 16.17 -13.75 -2.02
C HIS A 30 15.07 -12.83 -2.58
N GLY A 31 15.26 -11.53 -2.50
CA GLY A 31 14.31 -10.50 -2.93
C GLY A 31 14.41 -9.25 -2.07
N ARG A 32 13.75 -8.18 -2.48
CA ARG A 32 13.80 -6.92 -1.76
C ARG A 32 12.91 -6.95 -0.54
N GLN A 33 13.38 -6.38 0.58
CA GLN A 33 12.64 -6.32 1.83
C GLN A 33 12.74 -4.93 2.43
N LEU A 34 11.58 -4.35 2.80
CA LEU A 34 11.49 -3.05 3.46
C LEU A 34 12.02 -3.12 4.89
N TYR A 35 13.05 -2.28 5.19
CA TYR A 35 13.72 -2.32 6.49
C TYR A 35 14.17 -0.94 7.00
N PHE A 36 13.45 0.13 6.63
CA PHE A 36 13.91 1.47 7.00
C PHE A 36 13.90 1.72 8.50
N THR A 37 12.84 1.38 9.22
CA THR A 37 12.67 1.80 10.62
C THR A 37 13.59 1.07 11.61
N SER A 38 14.29 0.05 11.17
CA SER A 38 15.31 -0.68 11.94
C SER A 38 16.71 -0.53 11.31
N TYR A 39 17.11 -1.37 10.37
CA TYR A 39 18.43 -1.32 9.75
C TYR A 39 18.70 -0.01 9.00
N GLY A 40 17.72 0.54 8.28
CA GLY A 40 17.87 1.82 7.60
C GLY A 40 18.14 2.96 8.56
N LYS A 41 17.49 2.96 9.71
CA LYS A 41 17.75 3.92 10.79
C LYS A 41 19.21 3.85 11.26
N GLU A 42 19.74 2.65 11.48
CA GLU A 42 21.15 2.47 11.93
C GLU A 42 22.15 2.86 10.81
N PHE A 43 21.84 2.52 9.57
CA PHE A 43 22.62 2.97 8.42
C PHE A 43 22.71 4.51 8.37
N VAL A 44 21.59 5.20 8.51
CA VAL A 44 21.55 6.67 8.52
C VAL A 44 22.31 7.24 9.72
N ASN A 45 22.16 6.65 10.91
CA ASN A 45 22.85 7.10 12.12
C ASN A 45 24.37 7.02 11.97
N SER A 46 24.88 5.89 11.51
CA SER A 46 26.32 5.67 11.28
C SER A 46 26.88 6.57 10.18
N THR A 47 26.10 6.75 9.11
CA THR A 47 26.47 7.65 8.00
C THR A 47 26.53 9.11 8.45
N LEU A 48 25.56 9.58 9.24
CA LEU A 48 25.57 10.96 9.77
C LEU A 48 26.74 11.20 10.71
N ALA A 49 27.10 10.22 11.57
CA ALA A 49 28.28 10.34 12.42
C ALA A 49 29.56 10.58 11.58
N TYR A 50 29.70 9.86 10.47
CA TYR A 50 30.81 10.10 9.54
C TYR A 50 30.73 11.47 8.85
N LEU A 51 29.59 11.86 8.32
CA LEU A 51 29.41 13.13 7.62
C LEU A 51 29.65 14.34 8.54
N GLU A 52 29.21 14.26 9.80
CA GLU A 52 29.44 15.29 10.82
C GLU A 52 30.92 15.41 11.20
N LEU A 53 31.59 14.27 11.42
CA LEU A 53 33.02 14.22 11.78
C LEU A 53 33.92 14.73 10.66
N CYS A 54 33.60 14.41 9.42
CA CYS A 54 34.45 14.71 8.26
C CYS A 54 34.08 16.04 7.57
N LYS A 55 33.09 16.77 8.09
CA LYS A 55 32.66 18.07 7.54
C LYS A 55 33.83 19.04 7.47
N ASP A 56 33.94 19.75 6.35
CA ASP A 56 34.98 20.75 6.09
C ASP A 56 36.42 20.20 6.16
N THR A 57 36.59 18.89 6.02
CA THR A 57 37.90 18.24 5.96
C THR A 57 38.14 17.60 4.59
N ARG A 58 39.38 17.16 4.32
CA ARG A 58 39.73 16.40 3.11
C ARG A 58 38.98 15.05 2.99
N PHE A 59 38.36 14.58 4.05
CA PHE A 59 37.61 13.31 4.11
C PHE A 59 36.10 13.51 3.87
N GLN A 60 35.64 14.73 3.63
CA GLN A 60 34.23 15.01 3.35
C GLN A 60 33.74 14.21 2.14
N SER A 61 32.56 13.61 2.27
CA SER A 61 31.87 12.86 1.22
C SER A 61 30.58 13.58 0.78
N PRO A 62 30.15 13.44 -0.49
CA PRO A 62 28.92 14.06 -1.01
C PRO A 62 27.63 13.39 -0.57
N GLY A 63 27.65 12.36 0.28
CA GLY A 63 26.49 11.52 0.62
C GLY A 63 25.32 12.21 1.36
N LEU A 64 25.45 13.49 1.75
CA LEU A 64 24.37 14.21 2.45
C LEU A 64 23.12 14.38 1.55
N GLU A 65 23.26 14.66 0.28
CA GLU A 65 22.15 14.81 -0.65
C GLU A 65 21.32 13.53 -0.77
N LEU A 66 21.97 12.38 -0.81
CA LEU A 66 21.27 11.08 -0.82
C LEU A 66 20.43 10.86 0.44
N LEU A 67 20.95 11.23 1.62
CA LEU A 67 20.20 11.16 2.87
C LEU A 67 19.01 12.15 2.88
N GLN A 68 19.20 13.35 2.34
CA GLN A 68 18.12 14.32 2.18
C GLN A 68 17.01 13.74 1.29
N ARG A 69 17.35 13.18 0.13
CA ARG A 69 16.39 12.52 -0.75
C ARG A 69 15.73 11.30 -0.11
N LEU A 70 16.45 10.50 0.65
CA LEU A 70 15.87 9.41 1.44
C LEU A 70 14.75 9.93 2.37
N PHE A 71 14.95 11.08 3.02
CA PHE A 71 13.98 11.63 3.96
C PHE A 71 12.84 12.37 3.25
N THR A 72 13.11 13.13 2.20
CA THR A 72 12.09 13.92 1.48
C THR A 72 11.27 13.09 0.50
N ASP A 73 11.88 12.10 -0.16
CA ASP A 73 11.21 11.28 -1.17
C ASP A 73 10.77 9.91 -0.65
N GLY A 74 11.27 9.47 0.50
CA GLY A 74 10.96 8.19 1.12
C GLY A 74 10.34 8.33 2.51
N VAL A 75 11.14 8.64 3.51
CA VAL A 75 10.80 8.47 4.92
C VAL A 75 9.59 9.28 5.37
N GLN A 76 9.43 10.54 4.94
CA GLN A 76 8.26 11.34 5.33
C GLN A 76 6.92 10.70 4.89
N TRP A 77 6.93 9.88 3.84
CA TRP A 77 5.73 9.23 3.32
C TRP A 77 5.20 8.12 4.21
N ILE A 78 6.08 7.49 4.98
CA ILE A 78 5.72 6.36 5.84
C ILE A 78 5.32 6.79 7.27
N PHE A 79 5.22 8.09 7.55
CA PHE A 79 4.82 8.62 8.86
C PHE A 79 3.45 9.30 8.81
N TYR A 80 2.63 9.04 9.83
CA TYR A 80 1.37 9.72 10.07
C TYR A 80 1.15 9.91 11.57
N SER A 81 0.82 11.13 12.03
CA SER A 81 0.62 11.45 13.47
C SER A 81 1.73 10.90 14.37
N LYS A 82 3.00 11.03 13.96
CA LYS A 82 4.21 10.54 14.64
C LYS A 82 4.40 9.01 14.62
N GLN A 83 3.48 8.26 14.04
CA GLN A 83 3.61 6.81 13.89
C GLN A 83 4.17 6.47 12.52
N HIS A 84 5.04 5.49 12.45
CA HIS A 84 5.48 4.93 11.19
C HIS A 84 4.59 3.75 10.76
N ASP A 85 4.50 3.55 9.47
CA ASP A 85 3.85 2.38 8.90
C ASP A 85 4.64 1.11 9.23
N PRO A 86 4.03 0.11 9.91
CA PRO A 86 4.69 -1.14 10.28
C PRO A 86 5.27 -1.93 9.10
N ASN A 87 4.76 -1.73 7.89
CA ASN A 87 5.29 -2.35 6.67
C ASN A 87 6.79 -2.07 6.44
N ASN A 88 7.34 -1.03 7.06
CA ASN A 88 8.74 -0.61 6.88
C ASN A 88 9.70 -1.14 7.95
N ALA A 89 9.23 -2.03 8.80
CA ALA A 89 10.00 -2.52 9.96
C ALA A 89 10.70 -3.87 9.74
N GLY A 90 10.53 -4.51 8.58
CA GLY A 90 11.01 -5.87 8.35
C GLY A 90 10.42 -6.84 9.37
N ARG A 91 11.24 -7.61 10.09
CA ARG A 91 10.77 -8.51 11.16
C ARG A 91 10.32 -7.79 12.44
N PHE A 92 10.68 -6.53 12.62
CA PHE A 92 10.42 -5.74 13.83
C PHE A 92 9.06 -5.03 13.84
N ILE A 93 8.03 -5.58 13.20
CA ILE A 93 6.70 -4.96 13.06
C ILE A 93 6.10 -4.57 14.43
N SER A 94 6.35 -5.35 15.48
CA SER A 94 5.86 -5.06 16.83
C SER A 94 6.59 -3.92 17.56
N SER A 95 7.67 -3.40 16.99
CA SER A 95 8.49 -2.39 17.64
C SER A 95 8.10 -0.97 17.26
N ASN A 96 7.50 -0.25 18.20
CA ASN A 96 7.18 1.19 18.06
C ASN A 96 8.33 2.12 18.53
N GLN A 97 9.51 1.56 18.86
CA GLN A 97 10.56 2.27 19.57
C GLN A 97 11.33 3.29 18.72
N TYR A 98 11.16 3.30 17.40
CA TYR A 98 12.09 3.97 16.51
C TYR A 98 11.63 5.34 15.99
N SER A 99 10.39 5.75 16.20
CA SER A 99 9.87 7.01 15.63
C SER A 99 10.61 8.25 16.18
N SER A 100 10.92 8.30 17.48
CA SER A 100 11.68 9.40 18.09
C SER A 100 13.12 9.45 17.60
N ALA A 101 13.79 8.30 17.44
CA ALA A 101 15.14 8.20 16.90
C ALA A 101 15.20 8.69 15.44
N ILE A 102 14.21 8.32 14.61
CA ILE A 102 14.12 8.77 13.20
C ILE A 102 13.93 10.29 13.12
N LYS A 103 13.12 10.86 14.01
CA LYS A 103 12.98 12.32 14.13
C LYS A 103 14.33 12.98 14.42
N THR A 104 15.10 12.45 15.37
CA THR A 104 16.44 12.95 15.70
C THR A 104 17.39 12.90 14.49
N LEU A 105 17.34 11.83 13.70
CA LEU A 105 18.12 11.75 12.45
C LEU A 105 17.71 12.83 11.44
N ALA A 106 16.39 13.06 11.26
CA ALA A 106 15.89 14.13 10.41
C ALA A 106 16.35 15.53 10.87
N GLU A 107 16.40 15.77 12.19
CA GLU A 107 16.94 17.02 12.77
C GLU A 107 18.43 17.20 12.48
N ARG A 108 19.23 16.14 12.53
CA ARG A 108 20.67 16.16 12.20
C ARG A 108 20.89 16.46 10.72
N ILE A 109 20.13 15.79 9.83
CA ILE A 109 20.19 16.08 8.39
C ILE A 109 19.78 17.52 8.10
N TYR A 110 18.71 18.03 8.73
CA TYR A 110 18.28 19.42 8.58
C TYR A 110 19.36 20.43 8.98
N LYS A 111 20.08 20.19 10.09
CA LYS A 111 21.18 21.04 10.54
C LYS A 111 22.36 21.07 9.57
N LEU A 112 22.65 19.97 8.89
CA LEU A 112 23.72 19.86 7.90
C LEU A 112 23.30 20.40 6.52
N SER A 113 22.00 20.58 6.26
CA SER A 113 21.48 20.96 4.95
C SER A 113 21.85 22.39 4.57
N SER A 114 22.19 22.59 3.29
CA SER A 114 22.37 23.90 2.66
C SER A 114 21.04 24.68 2.61
N SER A 115 21.10 25.98 2.26
CA SER A 115 19.91 26.82 2.12
C SER A 115 18.85 26.21 1.20
N ASP A 116 19.26 25.60 0.09
CA ASP A 116 18.37 25.10 -0.96
C ASP A 116 17.59 23.84 -0.52
N ALA A 117 18.25 22.91 0.16
CA ALA A 117 17.64 21.68 0.67
C ALA A 117 16.91 21.89 2.01
N ARG A 118 17.16 23.01 2.71
CA ARG A 118 16.67 23.24 4.09
C ARG A 118 15.15 23.28 4.17
N ASN A 119 14.47 23.88 3.20
CA ASN A 119 13.01 23.96 3.20
C ASN A 119 12.36 22.57 3.07
N SER A 120 12.82 21.76 2.12
CA SER A 120 12.31 20.40 1.93
C SER A 120 12.56 19.52 3.16
N MET A 121 13.75 19.63 3.76
CA MET A 121 14.08 18.91 4.99
C MET A 121 13.27 19.39 6.20
N LYS A 122 12.96 20.70 6.28
CA LYS A 122 12.07 21.26 7.31
C LYS A 122 10.66 20.65 7.21
N GLN A 123 10.10 20.57 6.02
CA GLN A 123 8.80 19.94 5.77
C GLN A 123 8.83 18.44 6.13
N ALA A 124 9.85 17.70 5.69
CA ALA A 124 9.99 16.30 6.04
C ALA A 124 10.07 16.08 7.56
N LEU A 125 10.82 16.92 8.27
CA LEU A 125 10.91 16.90 9.73
C LEU A 125 9.55 17.20 10.39
N GLN A 126 8.78 18.16 9.87
CA GLN A 126 7.43 18.46 10.35
C GLN A 126 6.50 17.26 10.19
N HIS A 127 6.48 16.62 9.01
CA HIS A 127 5.67 15.42 8.74
C HIS A 127 6.03 14.24 9.67
N ILE A 128 7.32 13.97 9.86
CA ILE A 128 7.79 12.94 10.80
C ILE A 128 7.43 13.31 12.25
N SER A 129 7.35 14.60 12.57
CA SER A 129 6.97 15.11 13.89
C SER A 129 5.47 15.16 14.14
N GLY A 130 4.63 14.76 13.19
CA GLY A 130 3.18 14.61 13.33
C GLY A 130 2.33 15.64 12.60
N ASP A 131 2.91 16.46 11.74
CA ASP A 131 2.16 17.24 10.77
C ASP A 131 1.63 16.31 9.66
N ASN A 132 0.32 16.30 9.48
CA ASN A 132 -0.35 15.45 8.50
C ASN A 132 -0.64 16.16 7.16
N SER A 133 -0.09 17.34 6.92
CA SER A 133 -0.35 18.16 5.73
C SER A 133 0.21 17.57 4.42
N LEU A 134 1.13 16.60 4.49
CA LEU A 134 1.61 15.91 3.30
C LEU A 134 0.46 15.14 2.62
N THR A 135 0.15 15.52 1.38
CA THR A 135 -0.87 14.90 0.54
C THR A 135 -0.25 14.34 -0.72
N GLY A 136 -0.82 13.26 -1.25
CA GLY A 136 -0.39 12.66 -2.50
C GLY A 136 -0.49 11.15 -2.50
N ASN A 137 0.01 10.57 -3.57
CA ASN A 137 0.13 9.13 -3.77
C ASN A 137 1.54 8.81 -4.25
N ARG A 138 2.13 7.74 -3.72
CA ARG A 138 3.48 7.34 -4.10
C ARG A 138 3.59 5.82 -4.21
N MET A 139 4.02 5.36 -5.39
CA MET A 139 4.41 3.97 -5.61
C MET A 139 5.93 3.82 -5.37
N PHE A 140 6.28 2.96 -4.43
CA PHE A 140 7.64 2.49 -4.20
C PHE A 140 7.80 1.16 -4.96
N TRP A 141 8.16 1.27 -6.23
CA TRP A 141 8.13 0.16 -7.18
C TRP A 141 9.19 -0.92 -6.92
N ARG A 142 10.23 -0.58 -6.17
CA ARG A 142 11.25 -1.55 -5.78
C ARG A 142 10.75 -2.53 -4.71
N PHE A 143 9.72 -2.17 -3.97
CA PHE A 143 9.23 -2.90 -2.80
C PHE A 143 7.77 -3.37 -2.93
N ASP A 144 7.16 -3.24 -4.11
CA ASP A 144 5.74 -3.56 -4.30
C ASP A 144 4.84 -2.86 -3.24
N TYR A 145 5.13 -1.57 -2.96
CA TYR A 145 4.54 -0.84 -1.84
C TYR A 145 4.01 0.52 -2.30
N MET A 146 2.74 0.80 -2.01
CA MET A 146 2.10 2.08 -2.32
C MET A 146 1.64 2.78 -1.04
N VAL A 147 1.82 4.08 -0.99
CA VAL A 147 1.32 4.95 0.07
C VAL A 147 0.43 6.02 -0.54
N HIS A 148 -0.73 6.24 0.08
CA HIS A 148 -1.65 7.31 -0.26
C HIS A 148 -1.93 8.16 0.97
N ARG A 149 -1.85 9.48 0.83
CA ARG A 149 -1.98 10.43 1.94
C ARG A 149 -2.94 11.56 1.60
N ARG A 150 -3.75 11.89 2.59
CA ARG A 150 -4.56 13.09 2.67
C ARG A 150 -4.40 13.71 4.06
N ASN A 151 -4.84 14.95 4.24
CA ASN A 151 -4.68 15.63 5.55
C ASN A 151 -5.31 14.86 6.71
N ASN A 152 -6.38 14.13 6.46
CA ASN A 152 -7.18 13.41 7.44
C ASN A 152 -6.93 11.90 7.50
N TYR A 153 -6.05 11.35 6.65
CA TYR A 153 -5.66 9.93 6.70
C TYR A 153 -4.39 9.63 5.89
N MET A 154 -3.79 8.52 6.21
CA MET A 154 -2.79 7.82 5.40
C MET A 154 -3.22 6.36 5.27
N THR A 155 -3.06 5.80 4.10
CA THR A 155 -3.18 4.37 3.88
C THR A 155 -2.02 3.85 3.04
N SER A 156 -1.68 2.59 3.25
CA SER A 156 -0.61 1.93 2.49
C SER A 156 -1.04 0.54 2.06
N SER A 157 -0.54 0.09 0.91
CA SER A 157 -0.68 -1.29 0.47
C SER A 157 0.68 -1.92 0.26
N ARG A 158 1.01 -2.93 1.06
CA ARG A 158 2.18 -3.77 0.86
C ARG A 158 1.78 -5.05 0.15
N MET A 159 2.18 -5.13 -1.08
CA MET A 159 2.02 -6.30 -1.95
C MET A 159 3.25 -7.21 -1.84
N THR A 160 3.21 -8.35 -2.49
CA THR A 160 4.37 -9.24 -2.63
C THR A 160 4.39 -9.85 -4.04
N SER A 161 5.59 -10.14 -4.51
CA SER A 161 5.84 -10.78 -5.81
C SER A 161 7.03 -11.73 -5.71
N THR A 162 7.43 -12.31 -6.84
CA THR A 162 8.68 -13.07 -6.94
C THR A 162 9.94 -12.22 -6.73
N ARG A 163 9.80 -10.86 -6.69
CA ARG A 163 10.92 -9.91 -6.54
C ARG A 163 11.14 -9.45 -5.11
N THR A 164 10.16 -9.70 -4.23
CA THR A 164 10.18 -9.18 -2.85
C THR A 164 10.13 -10.31 -1.84
N VAL A 165 10.83 -10.14 -0.72
CA VAL A 165 10.68 -11.01 0.45
C VAL A 165 9.40 -10.61 1.17
N GLY A 166 8.48 -11.56 1.32
CA GLY A 166 7.19 -11.30 1.92
C GLY A 166 7.27 -11.04 3.42
N ASN A 167 8.11 -11.81 4.09
CA ASN A 167 8.23 -11.79 5.55
C ASN A 167 9.54 -12.44 5.98
N GLU A 168 9.88 -12.26 7.25
CA GLU A 168 11.10 -12.82 7.85
C GLU A 168 10.89 -12.93 9.36
N ALA A 169 11.52 -13.91 10.00
CA ALA A 169 11.71 -14.00 11.44
C ALA A 169 13.17 -14.31 11.77
N GLY A 170 13.62 -13.94 12.97
CA GLY A 170 14.96 -14.23 13.44
C GLY A 170 15.25 -13.52 14.78
N ASN A 171 16.05 -14.17 15.61
CA ASN A 171 16.44 -13.68 16.95
C ASN A 171 15.23 -13.39 17.87
N GLY A 172 14.13 -14.15 17.74
CA GLY A 172 12.91 -13.96 18.52
C GLY A 172 11.97 -12.86 18.00
N ASP A 173 12.31 -12.20 16.88
CA ASP A 173 11.47 -11.19 16.25
C ASP A 173 10.80 -11.74 14.98
N GLY A 174 9.58 -11.32 14.71
CA GLY A 174 8.89 -11.60 13.45
C GLY A 174 8.21 -12.97 13.37
N GLU A 175 8.11 -13.73 14.44
CA GLU A 175 7.51 -15.08 14.45
C GLU A 175 6.05 -15.08 13.99
N PHE A 176 5.33 -13.96 14.12
CA PHE A 176 3.95 -13.80 13.66
C PHE A 176 3.82 -13.20 12.26
N ASN A 177 4.92 -12.93 11.56
CA ASN A 177 4.95 -12.18 10.30
C ASN A 177 4.49 -13.00 9.06
N TYR A 178 4.04 -14.24 9.21
CA TYR A 178 3.74 -15.16 8.10
C TYR A 178 2.91 -14.54 6.97
N TYR A 179 1.94 -13.68 7.31
CA TYR A 179 1.07 -12.99 6.36
C TYR A 179 1.38 -11.49 6.18
N ALA A 180 2.49 -10.98 6.72
CA ALA A 180 2.78 -9.55 6.84
C ALA A 180 2.95 -8.79 5.50
N SER A 181 2.84 -9.44 4.36
CA SER A 181 2.96 -8.80 3.04
C SER A 181 1.96 -9.31 2.00
N ASN A 182 0.93 -10.08 2.42
CA ASN A 182 -0.05 -10.64 1.49
C ASN A 182 -1.12 -9.63 1.05
N GLY A 183 -0.73 -8.42 0.69
CA GLY A 183 -1.64 -7.31 0.41
C GLY A 183 -2.10 -6.64 1.70
N VAL A 184 -1.18 -6.42 2.65
CA VAL A 184 -1.47 -5.70 3.90
C VAL A 184 -1.78 -4.24 3.58
N ASN A 185 -2.95 -3.77 4.04
CA ASN A 185 -3.44 -2.43 3.80
C ASN A 185 -3.72 -1.73 5.13
N TYR A 186 -2.71 -1.05 5.68
CA TYR A 186 -2.89 -0.25 6.90
C TYR A 186 -3.60 1.06 6.62
N LEU A 187 -4.45 1.49 7.55
CA LEU A 187 -5.14 2.78 7.54
C LEU A 187 -4.86 3.53 8.83
N PHE A 188 -4.34 4.75 8.72
CA PHE A 188 -4.11 5.68 9.82
C PHE A 188 -5.02 6.88 9.68
N VAL A 189 -5.84 7.15 10.70
CA VAL A 189 -6.70 8.33 10.82
C VAL A 189 -6.30 9.15 12.03
N THR A 190 -5.97 8.49 13.13
CA THR A 190 -5.53 9.09 14.39
C THR A 190 -4.06 8.85 14.72
N GLY A 191 -3.43 7.86 14.08
CA GLY A 191 -2.11 7.35 14.41
C GLY A 191 -2.10 6.39 15.61
N ARG A 192 -3.26 5.99 16.14
CA ARG A 192 -3.36 5.08 17.28
C ARG A 192 -3.82 3.68 16.91
N GLU A 193 -4.12 3.45 15.64
CA GLU A 193 -4.76 2.24 15.13
C GLU A 193 -3.95 0.97 15.41
N TYR A 194 -2.62 1.06 15.33
CA TYR A 194 -1.72 -0.10 15.44
C TYR A 194 -0.63 0.07 16.49
N ASN A 195 -0.79 1.01 17.42
CA ASN A 195 0.20 1.28 18.48
C ASN A 195 -0.07 0.48 19.78
N GLY A 196 0.77 0.71 20.78
CA GLY A 196 0.66 0.10 22.10
C GLY A 196 0.81 -1.42 22.06
N ASN A 197 -0.20 -2.12 22.56
CA ASN A 197 -0.19 -3.58 22.64
C ASN A 197 -0.80 -4.28 21.42
N PHE A 198 -1.13 -3.55 20.35
CA PHE A 198 -1.83 -4.11 19.19
C PHE A 198 -1.18 -5.42 18.70
N PHE A 199 0.12 -5.40 18.36
CA PHE A 199 0.82 -6.58 17.83
C PHE A 199 1.08 -7.69 18.86
N LYS A 200 0.70 -7.51 20.13
CA LYS A 200 0.73 -8.57 21.15
C LYS A 200 -0.58 -9.33 21.27
N ILE A 201 -1.69 -8.72 20.81
CA ILE A 201 -3.04 -9.25 21.03
C ILE A 201 -3.83 -9.48 19.73
N PHE A 202 -3.34 -8.98 18.59
CA PHE A 202 -4.04 -9.10 17.30
C PHE A 202 -4.04 -10.55 16.80
N ASN A 203 -5.02 -10.87 15.94
CA ASN A 203 -5.02 -12.13 15.21
C ASN A 203 -4.11 -11.98 13.96
N ASN A 204 -2.98 -12.71 13.94
CA ASN A 204 -2.01 -12.67 12.86
C ASN A 204 -2.47 -13.34 11.53
N ARG A 205 -3.67 -13.93 11.50
CA ARG A 205 -4.37 -14.35 10.27
C ARG A 205 -5.31 -13.26 9.74
N GLN A 206 -5.37 -12.11 10.42
CA GLN A 206 -6.28 -11.00 10.11
C GLN A 206 -5.53 -9.65 10.05
N TYR A 207 -4.33 -9.62 9.44
CA TYR A 207 -3.75 -8.33 9.07
C TYR A 207 -4.72 -7.53 8.20
N PRO A 208 -4.83 -6.20 8.37
CA PRO A 208 -5.67 -5.39 7.50
C PRO A 208 -5.38 -5.63 6.02
N GLY A 209 -6.38 -5.83 5.21
CA GLY A 209 -6.28 -6.03 3.77
C GLY A 209 -5.99 -7.46 3.30
N ILE A 210 -5.46 -8.36 4.13
CA ILE A 210 -5.08 -9.70 3.67
C ILE A 210 -6.26 -10.64 3.44
N THR A 211 -6.02 -11.65 2.61
CA THR A 211 -6.87 -12.84 2.48
C THR A 211 -6.12 -14.04 3.03
N ALA A 212 -6.69 -14.75 4.00
CA ALA A 212 -6.05 -15.85 4.69
C ALA A 212 -7.05 -16.89 5.21
N GLU A 213 -6.61 -18.13 5.30
CA GLU A 213 -7.36 -19.21 5.97
C GLU A 213 -7.35 -19.00 7.48
N GLN A 214 -8.50 -19.23 8.12
CA GLN A 214 -8.76 -18.99 9.54
C GLN A 214 -8.77 -20.30 10.33
N ASP A 215 -7.74 -21.11 10.21
CA ASP A 215 -7.60 -22.30 11.05
C ASP A 215 -6.99 -21.97 12.42
N ASN A 216 -6.92 -22.94 13.34
CA ASN A 216 -6.36 -22.77 14.67
C ASN A 216 -4.93 -23.33 14.80
N ALA A 217 -4.34 -23.82 13.70
CA ALA A 217 -2.99 -24.34 13.74
C ALA A 217 -1.98 -23.19 13.93
N PRO A 218 -0.87 -23.41 14.62
CA PRO A 218 0.22 -22.44 14.67
C PRO A 218 0.68 -22.10 13.25
N LEU A 219 0.89 -20.81 12.97
CA LEU A 219 1.49 -20.41 11.70
C LEU A 219 2.97 -20.82 11.66
N PRO A 220 3.48 -21.22 10.50
CA PRO A 220 4.90 -21.44 10.33
C PRO A 220 5.68 -20.16 10.68
N ILE A 221 6.82 -20.31 11.34
CA ILE A 221 7.75 -19.22 11.57
C ILE A 221 8.49 -18.97 10.26
N PRO A 222 8.48 -17.74 9.72
CA PRO A 222 9.21 -17.42 8.49
C PRO A 222 10.72 -17.60 8.66
N ASP A 223 11.37 -18.13 7.64
CA ASP A 223 12.83 -18.26 7.62
C ASP A 223 13.51 -16.90 7.51
N TRP A 224 14.77 -16.83 7.95
CA TRP A 224 15.59 -15.64 7.88
C TRP A 224 15.89 -15.25 6.42
N GLY A 225 15.46 -14.05 6.03
CA GLY A 225 15.71 -13.50 4.68
C GLY A 225 15.07 -14.28 3.50
N GLU A 226 14.39 -15.38 3.77
CA GLU A 226 13.81 -16.28 2.78
C GLU A 226 12.27 -16.31 2.83
N GLY A 227 11.69 -15.58 3.77
CA GLY A 227 10.29 -15.70 4.12
C GLY A 227 9.33 -15.44 2.98
N GLY A 228 8.84 -16.50 2.43
CA GLY A 228 7.59 -16.60 1.66
C GLY A 228 7.44 -15.64 0.49
N ASN A 229 8.16 -15.87 -0.59
CA ASN A 229 7.88 -15.17 -1.84
C ASN A 229 6.51 -15.59 -2.42
N ASN A 230 5.86 -14.66 -3.08
CA ASN A 230 4.68 -14.94 -3.88
C ASN A 230 5.10 -15.74 -5.14
N GLY A 231 4.30 -16.72 -5.57
CA GLY A 231 4.51 -17.49 -6.80
C GLY A 231 4.29 -16.66 -8.09
N ASN A 232 3.86 -15.41 -7.97
CA ASN A 232 3.52 -14.54 -9.09
C ASN A 232 4.38 -13.27 -9.13
N SER A 233 4.70 -12.79 -10.33
CA SER A 233 5.47 -11.57 -10.54
C SER A 233 4.61 -10.30 -10.62
N PHE A 234 3.28 -10.43 -10.75
CA PHE A 234 2.39 -9.27 -10.88
C PHE A 234 2.11 -8.64 -9.51
N ALA A 235 2.85 -7.60 -9.17
CA ALA A 235 2.58 -6.70 -8.05
C ALA A 235 3.16 -5.33 -8.36
N GLY A 236 2.36 -4.28 -8.25
CA GLY A 236 2.77 -2.92 -8.54
C GLY A 236 1.60 -2.01 -8.83
N GLY A 237 1.88 -0.80 -9.29
CA GLY A 237 0.81 0.16 -9.52
C GLY A 237 1.25 1.41 -10.25
N VAL A 238 0.28 2.22 -10.61
CA VAL A 238 0.42 3.52 -11.27
C VAL A 238 0.14 4.65 -10.28
N SER A 239 0.91 5.73 -10.38
CA SER A 239 0.71 6.95 -9.59
C SER A 239 1.02 8.17 -10.44
N ASP A 240 0.19 9.21 -10.32
CA ASP A 240 0.47 10.55 -10.87
C ASP A 240 1.03 11.50 -9.81
N SER A 241 1.40 10.98 -8.65
CA SER A 241 1.80 11.66 -7.41
C SER A 241 0.66 12.22 -6.55
N LEU A 242 -0.57 12.26 -7.04
CA LEU A 242 -1.75 12.68 -6.28
C LEU A 242 -2.75 11.53 -6.09
N TYR A 243 -3.02 10.79 -7.15
CA TYR A 243 -3.89 9.62 -7.22
C TYR A 243 -3.10 8.40 -7.66
N GLY A 244 -3.66 7.21 -7.51
CA GLY A 244 -3.00 6.00 -7.96
C GLY A 244 -3.75 4.73 -7.63
N ALA A 245 -3.44 3.70 -8.39
CA ALA A 245 -3.96 2.36 -8.18
C ALA A 245 -2.84 1.34 -8.15
N CYS A 246 -2.99 0.31 -7.34
CA CYS A 246 -2.07 -0.82 -7.34
C CYS A 246 -2.82 -2.15 -7.29
N GLY A 247 -2.16 -3.21 -7.74
CA GLY A 247 -2.73 -4.54 -7.73
C GLY A 247 -1.69 -5.64 -7.68
N MET A 248 -2.11 -6.80 -7.22
CA MET A 248 -1.28 -8.01 -7.16
C MET A 248 -2.07 -9.26 -7.51
N MET A 249 -1.38 -10.23 -8.06
CA MET A 249 -1.85 -11.61 -8.15
C MET A 249 -1.25 -12.39 -6.97
N LEU A 250 -2.09 -12.72 -5.99
CA LEU A 250 -1.68 -13.56 -4.85
C LEU A 250 -1.58 -15.01 -5.29
N ASP A 251 -0.46 -15.67 -4.99
CA ASP A 251 -0.23 -17.09 -5.22
C ASP A 251 0.70 -17.63 -4.13
N ARG A 252 0.12 -17.97 -2.98
CA ARG A 252 0.86 -18.45 -1.80
C ARG A 252 0.07 -19.47 -1.01
N HIS A 253 0.75 -20.54 -0.60
CA HIS A 253 0.20 -21.55 0.33
C HIS A 253 -1.14 -22.17 -0.12
N GLY A 254 -1.28 -22.43 -1.42
CA GLY A 254 -2.52 -22.94 -2.02
C GLY A 254 -3.63 -21.88 -2.16
N LEU A 255 -3.40 -20.66 -1.67
CA LEU A 255 -4.32 -19.53 -1.77
C LEU A 255 -3.96 -18.66 -2.96
N GLN A 256 -4.90 -18.44 -3.86
CA GLN A 256 -4.77 -17.58 -5.04
C GLN A 256 -5.87 -16.52 -5.05
N GLY A 257 -5.60 -15.41 -5.76
CA GLY A 257 -6.58 -14.35 -5.97
C GLY A 257 -5.96 -13.10 -6.60
N HIS A 258 -6.81 -12.25 -7.14
CA HIS A 258 -6.46 -10.94 -7.69
C HIS A 258 -6.94 -9.87 -6.72
N LYS A 259 -6.07 -8.95 -6.37
CA LYS A 259 -6.35 -7.89 -5.37
C LYS A 259 -5.93 -6.55 -5.93
N ALA A 260 -6.79 -5.53 -5.83
CA ALA A 260 -6.49 -4.18 -6.25
C ALA A 260 -7.00 -3.13 -5.25
N TRP A 261 -6.31 -2.00 -5.22
CA TRP A 261 -6.61 -0.81 -4.42
C TRP A 261 -6.62 0.41 -5.33
N PHE A 262 -7.66 1.24 -5.22
CA PHE A 262 -7.91 2.42 -6.03
C PHE A 262 -8.08 3.63 -5.11
N TYR A 263 -7.20 4.63 -5.24
CA TYR A 263 -7.05 5.71 -4.28
C TYR A 263 -7.51 7.05 -4.84
N PHE A 264 -8.51 7.64 -4.19
CA PHE A 264 -9.09 8.93 -4.57
C PHE A 264 -8.82 10.01 -3.51
N ASP A 265 -9.69 11.02 -3.36
CA ASP A 265 -9.46 12.10 -2.40
C ASP A 265 -9.82 11.68 -0.97
N ASP A 266 -11.07 11.35 -0.77
CA ASP A 266 -11.64 11.14 0.55
C ASP A 266 -11.83 9.66 0.89
N GLU A 267 -11.76 8.79 -0.11
CA GLU A 267 -12.00 7.37 -0.01
C GLU A 267 -11.05 6.56 -0.90
N TYR A 268 -11.02 5.29 -0.65
CA TYR A 268 -10.38 4.33 -1.53
C TYR A 268 -11.19 3.03 -1.61
N VAL A 269 -11.02 2.34 -2.71
CA VAL A 269 -11.73 1.10 -3.03
C VAL A 269 -10.78 -0.08 -3.00
N CYS A 270 -11.25 -1.17 -2.44
CA CYS A 270 -10.53 -2.45 -2.42
C CYS A 270 -11.35 -3.50 -3.14
N LEU A 271 -10.77 -4.12 -4.16
CA LEU A 271 -11.38 -5.17 -4.95
C LEU A 271 -10.60 -6.48 -4.83
N GLY A 272 -11.33 -7.58 -4.84
CA GLY A 272 -10.76 -8.92 -4.92
C GLY A 272 -11.61 -9.85 -5.77
N ALA A 273 -10.96 -10.64 -6.61
CA ALA A 273 -11.61 -11.59 -7.49
C ALA A 273 -10.81 -12.89 -7.63
N GLY A 274 -11.50 -13.98 -7.99
CA GLY A 274 -10.87 -15.28 -8.22
C GLY A 274 -10.19 -15.87 -6.98
N ILE A 275 -10.68 -15.54 -5.78
CA ILE A 275 -10.15 -16.10 -4.54
C ILE A 275 -10.45 -17.58 -4.51
N ARG A 276 -9.39 -18.38 -4.46
CA ARG A 276 -9.46 -19.83 -4.40
C ARG A 276 -8.45 -20.40 -3.41
N ASN A 277 -8.84 -21.48 -2.75
CA ASN A 277 -7.97 -22.27 -1.88
C ASN A 277 -8.18 -23.76 -2.16
N THR A 278 -7.17 -24.46 -2.65
CA THR A 278 -7.30 -25.88 -3.06
C THR A 278 -7.13 -26.86 -1.91
N GLU A 279 -6.40 -26.48 -0.87
CA GLU A 279 -5.93 -27.39 0.18
C GLU A 279 -6.49 -27.07 1.58
N GLY A 280 -7.18 -25.94 1.73
CA GLY A 280 -7.64 -25.43 3.01
C GLY A 280 -8.65 -26.33 3.74
N LYS A 281 -8.67 -26.22 5.05
CA LYS A 281 -9.58 -26.96 5.96
C LYS A 281 -10.53 -26.03 6.72
N ALA A 282 -10.24 -24.74 6.76
CA ALA A 282 -11.02 -23.72 7.44
C ALA A 282 -11.53 -22.63 6.48
N GLY A 283 -12.38 -21.74 6.96
CA GLY A 283 -12.89 -20.62 6.17
C GLY A 283 -11.78 -19.66 5.73
N VAL A 284 -11.85 -19.21 4.51
CA VAL A 284 -10.96 -18.17 3.97
C VAL A 284 -11.63 -16.82 4.18
N PHE A 285 -10.94 -15.90 4.90
CA PHE A 285 -11.44 -14.56 5.13
C PHE A 285 -10.57 -13.53 4.42
N THR A 286 -11.21 -12.47 3.89
CA THR A 286 -10.53 -11.21 3.61
C THR A 286 -10.81 -10.26 4.78
N THR A 287 -9.76 -9.77 5.41
CA THR A 287 -9.85 -8.79 6.50
C THR A 287 -9.87 -7.39 5.92
N LEU A 288 -10.96 -6.65 6.13
CA LEU A 288 -11.04 -5.25 5.72
C LEU A 288 -10.19 -4.38 6.65
N ASN A 289 -10.33 -4.61 7.95
CA ASN A 289 -9.47 -4.02 8.96
C ASN A 289 -9.45 -4.85 10.25
N GLN A 290 -8.32 -4.82 10.95
CA GLN A 290 -8.17 -5.15 12.36
C GLN A 290 -7.28 -4.09 12.97
N CYS A 291 -7.76 -3.41 14.00
CA CYS A 291 -7.04 -2.31 14.65
C CYS A 291 -7.43 -2.16 16.12
N ASN A 292 -6.72 -1.30 16.84
CA ASN A 292 -7.16 -0.89 18.17
C ASN A 292 -8.57 -0.32 18.10
N ARG A 293 -9.39 -0.69 19.05
CA ARG A 293 -10.75 -0.17 19.13
C ARG A 293 -10.75 1.30 19.50
N ASP A 294 -11.47 2.11 18.71
CA ASP A 294 -11.71 3.54 18.97
C ASP A 294 -13.22 3.83 19.04
N GLY A 295 -13.76 3.90 20.24
CA GLY A 295 -15.16 4.24 20.48
C GLY A 295 -16.16 3.14 20.13
N LYS A 296 -17.33 3.58 19.65
CA LYS A 296 -18.45 2.69 19.30
C LYS A 296 -18.26 2.08 17.92
N VAL A 297 -18.72 0.85 17.75
CA VAL A 297 -18.88 0.21 16.45
C VAL A 297 -20.36 0.20 16.11
N GLN A 298 -20.74 0.87 15.02
CA GLN A 298 -22.09 0.93 14.53
C GLN A 298 -22.17 0.31 13.14
N TYR A 299 -23.29 -0.31 12.80
CA TYR A 299 -23.42 -1.03 11.54
C TYR A 299 -24.86 -1.05 11.07
N MET A 300 -25.05 -1.27 9.78
CA MET A 300 -26.35 -1.43 9.16
C MET A 300 -26.54 -2.88 8.67
N VAL A 301 -27.72 -3.42 8.96
CA VAL A 301 -28.19 -4.69 8.40
C VAL A 301 -29.68 -4.56 8.09
N ASN A 302 -30.07 -4.92 6.88
CA ASN A 302 -31.48 -4.86 6.42
C ASN A 302 -32.13 -3.49 6.68
N GLY A 303 -31.42 -2.41 6.35
CA GLY A 303 -31.93 -1.05 6.50
C GLY A 303 -32.03 -0.52 7.96
N LYS A 304 -31.57 -1.26 8.95
CA LYS A 304 -31.60 -0.87 10.38
C LYS A 304 -30.19 -0.69 10.92
N THR A 305 -29.99 0.41 11.64
CA THR A 305 -28.72 0.69 12.32
C THR A 305 -28.68 0.06 13.70
N HIS A 306 -27.56 -0.54 14.03
CA HIS A 306 -27.27 -1.19 15.29
C HIS A 306 -25.95 -0.71 15.89
N THR A 307 -25.76 -0.92 17.20
CA THR A 307 -24.48 -0.72 17.89
C THR A 307 -23.97 -2.08 18.37
N LEU A 308 -22.73 -2.40 18.05
CA LEU A 308 -22.11 -3.67 18.43
C LEU A 308 -21.75 -3.66 19.92
N LYS A 309 -22.14 -4.70 20.63
CA LYS A 309 -21.77 -4.91 22.04
C LYS A 309 -20.36 -5.49 22.15
N ASN A 310 -19.67 -5.17 23.24
CA ASN A 310 -18.35 -5.76 23.54
C ASN A 310 -18.45 -7.29 23.65
N GLY A 311 -17.44 -7.95 23.11
CA GLY A 311 -17.35 -9.42 23.10
C GLY A 311 -18.35 -10.09 22.15
N SER A 312 -19.07 -9.32 21.32
CA SER A 312 -20.04 -9.88 20.37
C SER A 312 -19.48 -9.95 18.94
N VAL A 313 -20.06 -10.86 18.17
CA VAL A 313 -19.84 -11.00 16.74
C VAL A 313 -21.19 -10.84 16.05
N GLN A 314 -21.22 -10.04 14.99
CA GLN A 314 -22.42 -9.74 14.22
C GLN A 314 -22.13 -9.71 12.72
N THR A 315 -23.18 -9.64 11.92
CA THR A 315 -23.12 -9.47 10.46
C THR A 315 -23.67 -8.11 10.06
N ALA A 316 -23.04 -7.45 9.09
CA ALA A 316 -23.52 -6.25 8.43
C ALA A 316 -23.63 -6.46 6.93
N THR A 317 -24.60 -5.80 6.30
CA THR A 317 -24.84 -5.92 4.85
C THR A 317 -24.48 -4.69 4.05
N ASP A 318 -24.62 -3.50 4.66
CA ASP A 318 -24.48 -2.23 3.92
C ASP A 318 -23.19 -1.47 4.29
N TRP A 319 -23.06 -1.09 5.57
CA TRP A 319 -21.89 -0.37 6.05
C TRP A 319 -21.59 -0.64 7.52
N VAL A 320 -20.34 -0.39 7.90
CA VAL A 320 -19.84 -0.40 9.28
C VAL A 320 -19.14 0.92 9.56
N LEU A 321 -19.41 1.52 10.72
CA LEU A 321 -18.75 2.73 11.21
C LEU A 321 -17.98 2.41 12.49
N HIS A 322 -16.66 2.63 12.46
CA HIS A 322 -15.79 2.48 13.62
C HIS A 322 -14.87 3.69 13.75
N GLY A 323 -14.89 4.32 14.92
CA GLY A 323 -14.13 5.53 15.16
C GLY A 323 -14.52 6.63 14.16
N GLN A 324 -13.57 7.04 13.34
CA GLN A 324 -13.76 8.05 12.29
C GLN A 324 -13.70 7.42 10.88
N THR A 325 -14.07 6.15 10.72
CA THR A 325 -13.97 5.43 9.45
C THR A 325 -15.25 4.69 9.13
N ALA A 326 -15.77 4.93 7.94
CA ALA A 326 -16.85 4.14 7.35
C ALA A 326 -16.28 3.09 6.38
N TYR A 327 -16.81 1.87 6.48
CA TYR A 327 -16.57 0.75 5.57
C TYR A 327 -17.88 0.46 4.87
N VAL A 328 -17.93 0.66 3.56
CA VAL A 328 -19.15 0.50 2.76
C VAL A 328 -19.04 -0.73 1.88
N ASN A 329 -20.04 -1.59 1.94
CA ASN A 329 -20.14 -2.78 1.10
C ASN A 329 -20.53 -2.37 -0.33
N LEU A 330 -19.73 -2.77 -1.31
CA LEU A 330 -20.02 -2.53 -2.75
C LEU A 330 -20.48 -3.81 -3.46
N LEU A 331 -20.62 -4.93 -2.73
CA LEU A 331 -21.04 -6.22 -3.25
C LEU A 331 -22.31 -6.66 -2.51
N PRO A 332 -23.52 -6.42 -3.04
CA PRO A 332 -24.76 -6.55 -2.29
C PRO A 332 -25.04 -7.93 -1.67
N GLN A 333 -24.46 -9.00 -2.24
CA GLN A 333 -24.58 -10.38 -1.73
C GLN A 333 -23.55 -10.73 -0.67
N ALA A 334 -22.54 -9.88 -0.44
CA ALA A 334 -21.53 -10.12 0.57
C ALA A 334 -21.99 -9.64 1.94
N GLU A 335 -21.57 -10.37 2.96
CA GLU A 335 -21.81 -10.03 4.35
C GLU A 335 -20.49 -9.77 5.06
N TYR A 336 -20.49 -8.80 5.95
CA TYR A 336 -19.36 -8.48 6.80
C TYR A 336 -19.54 -9.12 8.19
N ARG A 337 -18.56 -9.89 8.61
CA ARG A 337 -18.41 -10.34 9.97
C ARG A 337 -17.69 -9.26 10.77
N ILE A 338 -18.39 -8.70 11.75
CA ILE A 338 -17.87 -7.65 12.63
C ILE A 338 -17.64 -8.25 14.01
N ALA A 339 -16.47 -8.03 14.60
CA ALA A 339 -16.21 -8.38 15.98
C ALA A 339 -15.51 -7.22 16.70
N CYS A 340 -15.81 -7.03 17.99
CA CYS A 340 -15.03 -6.16 18.84
C CYS A 340 -15.06 -6.66 20.30
N ASP A 341 -13.97 -6.38 20.99
CA ASP A 341 -13.88 -6.47 22.44
C ASP A 341 -13.50 -5.10 23.03
N THR A 342 -12.89 -5.07 24.20
CA THR A 342 -12.45 -3.83 24.84
C THR A 342 -11.20 -3.22 24.20
N ALA A 343 -10.41 -3.99 23.45
CA ALA A 343 -9.13 -3.58 22.91
C ALA A 343 -9.11 -3.55 21.38
N LEU A 344 -9.75 -4.51 20.71
CA LEU A 344 -9.69 -4.70 19.26
C LEU A 344 -11.04 -4.55 18.57
N PHE A 345 -10.97 -4.06 17.34
CA PHE A 345 -12.00 -4.12 16.32
C PHE A 345 -11.51 -4.96 15.16
N SER A 346 -12.36 -5.83 14.60
CA SER A 346 -12.09 -6.55 13.36
C SER A 346 -13.30 -6.60 12.45
N LEU A 347 -13.05 -6.51 11.14
CA LEU A 347 -14.05 -6.53 10.10
C LEU A 347 -13.57 -7.41 8.94
N ASN A 348 -14.35 -8.42 8.61
CA ASN A 348 -13.96 -9.46 7.65
C ASN A 348 -15.12 -9.82 6.73
N THR A 349 -14.80 -10.30 5.51
CA THR A 349 -15.74 -11.05 4.67
C THR A 349 -15.27 -12.50 4.56
N ASN A 350 -16.23 -13.43 4.62
CA ASN A 350 -15.96 -14.88 4.62
C ASN A 350 -16.27 -15.45 3.22
N HIS A 351 -15.28 -16.10 2.62
CA HIS A 351 -15.41 -16.74 1.31
C HIS A 351 -15.77 -18.22 1.40
N GLY A 352 -15.96 -18.76 2.63
CA GLY A 352 -16.22 -20.18 2.87
C GLY A 352 -14.95 -21.03 2.92
N ILE A 353 -15.14 -22.35 3.02
CA ILE A 353 -14.07 -23.34 3.03
C ILE A 353 -13.77 -23.72 1.57
N ARG A 354 -12.50 -23.70 1.17
CA ARG A 354 -12.04 -23.98 -0.21
C ARG A 354 -12.83 -23.20 -1.27
N PRO A 355 -12.88 -21.86 -1.17
CA PRO A 355 -13.56 -21.07 -2.18
C PRO A 355 -12.95 -21.35 -3.56
N GLN A 356 -13.79 -21.31 -4.61
CA GLN A 356 -13.36 -21.51 -6.00
C GLN A 356 -13.35 -20.20 -6.78
N ARG A 357 -14.21 -19.26 -6.40
CA ARG A 357 -14.39 -17.96 -7.05
C ARG A 357 -14.84 -16.90 -6.04
N GLY A 358 -14.18 -16.86 -4.87
CA GLY A 358 -14.46 -15.81 -3.90
C GLY A 358 -14.16 -14.43 -4.46
N GLU A 359 -14.96 -13.44 -4.06
CA GLU A 359 -14.79 -12.05 -4.45
C GLU A 359 -15.14 -11.12 -3.28
N TYR A 360 -14.64 -9.89 -3.34
CA TYR A 360 -15.05 -8.79 -2.47
C TYR A 360 -14.95 -7.46 -3.20
N ALA A 361 -15.77 -6.53 -2.80
CA ALA A 361 -15.69 -5.14 -3.19
C ALA A 361 -16.15 -4.29 -2.02
N TYR A 362 -15.28 -3.42 -1.53
CA TYR A 362 -15.61 -2.49 -0.45
C TYR A 362 -14.90 -1.16 -0.63
N LEU A 363 -15.51 -0.13 -0.04
CA LEU A 363 -14.98 1.21 0.01
C LEU A 363 -14.69 1.57 1.46
N ILE A 364 -13.55 2.21 1.70
CA ILE A 364 -13.19 2.79 2.98
C ILE A 364 -13.21 4.31 2.85
N ARG A 365 -13.96 4.95 3.75
CA ARG A 365 -14.13 6.41 3.80
C ARG A 365 -13.72 6.93 5.18
N PRO A 366 -12.45 7.36 5.33
CA PRO A 366 -11.98 8.05 6.53
C PRO A 366 -12.64 9.43 6.69
N GLY A 367 -12.65 9.94 7.91
CA GLY A 367 -13.22 11.26 8.22
C GLY A 367 -14.74 11.27 8.44
N ILE A 368 -15.42 10.12 8.44
CA ILE A 368 -16.84 9.99 8.80
C ILE A 368 -16.96 9.43 10.22
N SER A 369 -17.66 10.16 11.10
CA SER A 369 -17.83 9.80 12.52
C SER A 369 -19.29 9.68 12.99
N THR A 370 -20.28 9.90 12.10
CA THR A 370 -21.70 9.84 12.47
C THR A 370 -22.49 8.92 11.56
N VAL A 371 -23.51 8.26 12.13
CA VAL A 371 -24.43 7.38 11.40
C VAL A 371 -25.14 8.12 10.26
N SER A 372 -25.62 9.34 10.51
CA SER A 372 -26.30 10.12 9.49
C SER A 372 -25.43 10.44 8.28
N THR A 373 -24.15 10.73 8.53
CA THR A 373 -23.19 11.02 7.44
C THR A 373 -22.87 9.78 6.64
N VAL A 374 -22.60 8.62 7.30
CA VAL A 374 -22.32 7.37 6.56
C VAL A 374 -23.54 6.90 5.78
N ALA A 375 -24.74 6.98 6.34
CA ALA A 375 -25.96 6.59 5.66
C ALA A 375 -26.21 7.44 4.39
N LYS A 376 -26.04 8.76 4.50
CA LYS A 376 -26.12 9.66 3.34
C LYS A 376 -25.06 9.36 2.29
N TYR A 377 -23.82 9.14 2.70
CA TYR A 377 -22.72 8.84 1.81
C TYR A 377 -22.91 7.50 1.07
N ALA A 378 -23.33 6.45 1.79
CA ALA A 378 -23.57 5.13 1.23
C ALA A 378 -24.77 5.10 0.26
N ALA A 379 -25.74 6.03 0.42
CA ALA A 379 -26.89 6.15 -0.49
C ALA A 379 -26.56 6.84 -1.82
N ASP A 380 -25.47 7.63 -1.88
CA ASP A 380 -25.06 8.38 -3.10
C ASP A 380 -23.53 8.34 -3.22
N LEU A 381 -23.00 7.19 -3.60
CA LEU A 381 -21.57 6.98 -3.74
C LEU A 381 -21.02 7.68 -4.98
N PRO A 382 -19.91 8.41 -4.88
CA PRO A 382 -19.26 9.01 -6.04
C PRO A 382 -18.46 8.00 -6.88
N ILE A 383 -18.41 6.75 -6.45
CA ILE A 383 -17.59 5.67 -7.02
C ILE A 383 -18.46 4.66 -7.74
N LYS A 384 -18.02 4.24 -8.93
CA LYS A 384 -18.55 3.09 -9.67
C LYS A 384 -17.47 2.02 -9.82
N ILE A 385 -17.83 0.77 -9.58
CA ILE A 385 -17.01 -0.39 -9.93
C ILE A 385 -17.33 -0.74 -11.39
N LEU A 386 -16.32 -0.61 -12.25
CA LEU A 386 -16.46 -0.91 -13.68
C LEU A 386 -16.15 -2.37 -14.00
N ALA A 387 -15.26 -2.99 -13.24
CA ALA A 387 -14.93 -4.40 -13.36
C ALA A 387 -14.35 -4.94 -12.03
N ASN A 388 -14.73 -6.15 -11.66
CA ASN A 388 -14.08 -6.91 -10.59
C ASN A 388 -13.96 -8.37 -11.02
N THR A 389 -12.96 -8.67 -11.82
CA THR A 389 -12.73 -10.00 -12.41
C THR A 389 -11.25 -10.39 -12.27
N GLU A 390 -10.94 -11.66 -12.56
CA GLU A 390 -9.56 -12.14 -12.64
C GLU A 390 -8.75 -11.52 -13.79
N LYS A 391 -9.41 -10.87 -14.75
CA LYS A 391 -8.76 -10.25 -15.92
C LYS A 391 -8.52 -8.77 -15.73
N ILE A 392 -9.51 -8.08 -15.17
CA ILE A 392 -9.54 -6.62 -15.02
C ILE A 392 -10.22 -6.28 -13.70
N GLN A 393 -9.62 -5.37 -12.96
CA GLN A 393 -10.28 -4.67 -11.87
C GLN A 393 -10.22 -3.17 -12.15
N ALA A 394 -11.34 -2.46 -11.99
CA ALA A 394 -11.43 -1.04 -12.33
C ALA A 394 -12.48 -0.33 -11.49
N ALA A 395 -12.15 0.89 -11.07
CA ALA A 395 -13.02 1.80 -10.36
C ALA A 395 -12.96 3.20 -10.99
N ARG A 396 -14.12 3.89 -11.00
CA ARG A 396 -14.25 5.25 -11.49
C ARG A 396 -14.82 6.15 -10.40
N HIS A 397 -14.19 7.29 -10.20
CA HIS A 397 -14.73 8.36 -9.39
C HIS A 397 -15.40 9.40 -10.30
N GLU A 398 -16.73 9.41 -10.32
CA GLU A 398 -17.55 10.20 -11.24
C GLU A 398 -17.27 11.71 -11.14
N LYS A 399 -17.27 12.27 -9.94
CA LYS A 399 -17.07 13.71 -9.72
C LYS A 399 -15.66 14.19 -10.09
N LEU A 400 -14.65 13.37 -9.88
CA LEU A 400 -13.27 13.69 -10.26
C LEU A 400 -13.02 13.50 -11.76
N GLY A 401 -13.76 12.60 -12.43
CA GLY A 401 -13.50 12.18 -13.81
C GLY A 401 -12.21 11.37 -13.89
N ILE A 402 -11.98 10.49 -12.90
CA ILE A 402 -10.79 9.65 -12.80
C ILE A 402 -11.22 8.20 -12.90
N THR A 403 -10.60 7.46 -13.80
CA THR A 403 -10.75 6.01 -13.93
C THR A 403 -9.42 5.33 -13.68
N GLU A 404 -9.41 4.43 -12.73
CA GLU A 404 -8.24 3.63 -12.33
C GLU A 404 -8.47 2.16 -12.68
N ILE A 405 -7.48 1.51 -13.31
CA ILE A 405 -7.64 0.19 -13.92
C ILE A 405 -6.39 -0.65 -13.69
N ILE A 406 -6.60 -1.90 -13.28
CA ILE A 406 -5.57 -2.94 -13.25
C ILE A 406 -5.94 -4.01 -14.30
N PHE A 407 -5.15 -4.09 -15.36
CA PHE A 407 -5.21 -5.16 -16.35
C PHE A 407 -4.22 -6.26 -15.97
N TYR A 408 -4.70 -7.41 -15.56
CA TYR A 408 -3.87 -8.57 -15.23
C TYR A 408 -3.42 -9.34 -16.49
N GLN A 409 -4.10 -9.12 -17.59
CA GLN A 409 -3.82 -9.65 -18.93
C GLN A 409 -4.24 -8.64 -20.00
N PRO A 410 -3.80 -8.79 -21.26
CA PRO A 410 -4.36 -8.02 -22.38
C PRO A 410 -5.88 -8.09 -22.42
N GLY A 411 -6.54 -6.98 -22.74
CA GLY A 411 -7.99 -6.94 -22.74
C GLY A 411 -8.57 -5.55 -22.95
N GLU A 412 -9.89 -5.44 -22.81
CA GLU A 412 -10.61 -4.18 -22.97
C GLU A 412 -11.56 -3.93 -21.79
N LEU A 413 -11.73 -2.68 -21.44
CA LEU A 413 -12.74 -2.16 -20.53
C LEU A 413 -13.70 -1.28 -21.30
N ARG A 414 -15.01 -1.58 -21.23
CA ARG A 414 -16.10 -0.78 -21.81
C ARG A 414 -16.74 0.05 -20.72
N LEU A 415 -16.85 1.35 -20.97
CA LEU A 415 -17.57 2.28 -20.11
C LEU A 415 -19.05 2.38 -20.51
N GLU A 416 -19.91 2.82 -19.58
CA GLU A 416 -21.35 2.97 -19.81
C GLU A 416 -21.69 3.94 -20.95
N ASN A 417 -20.85 4.96 -21.17
CA ASN A 417 -20.99 5.92 -22.28
C ASN A 417 -20.56 5.38 -23.65
N GLY A 418 -20.14 4.11 -23.72
CA GLY A 418 -19.69 3.45 -24.94
C GLY A 418 -18.20 3.59 -25.23
N ASP A 419 -17.46 4.35 -24.46
CA ASP A 419 -16.00 4.43 -24.59
C ASP A 419 -15.34 3.08 -24.27
N ILE A 420 -14.26 2.77 -24.98
CA ILE A 420 -13.51 1.52 -24.80
C ILE A 420 -12.04 1.87 -24.57
N LEU A 421 -11.48 1.29 -23.52
CA LEU A 421 -10.05 1.35 -23.26
C LEU A 421 -9.47 -0.06 -23.29
N ALA A 422 -8.54 -0.31 -24.20
CA ALA A 422 -7.93 -1.61 -24.41
C ALA A 422 -6.41 -1.54 -24.26
N THR A 423 -5.80 -2.64 -23.86
CA THR A 423 -4.35 -2.79 -23.78
C THR A 423 -3.89 -4.10 -24.40
N ASP A 424 -2.70 -4.07 -25.01
CA ASP A 424 -2.00 -5.24 -25.54
C ASP A 424 -1.17 -5.98 -24.47
N THR A 425 -1.08 -5.41 -23.26
CA THR A 425 -0.14 -5.86 -22.24
C THR A 425 -0.75 -5.70 -20.84
N PRO A 426 -0.47 -6.62 -19.88
CA PRO A 426 -0.82 -6.40 -18.47
C PRO A 426 -0.23 -5.08 -17.96
N CYS A 427 -1.06 -4.22 -17.34
CA CYS A 427 -0.62 -2.91 -16.87
C CYS A 427 -1.55 -2.33 -15.80
N ALA A 428 -1.06 -1.31 -15.10
CA ALA A 428 -1.86 -0.42 -14.27
C ALA A 428 -2.04 0.93 -14.99
N LEU A 429 -3.27 1.44 -15.02
CA LEU A 429 -3.62 2.69 -15.70
C LEU A 429 -4.37 3.63 -14.76
N LEU A 430 -4.10 4.91 -14.90
CA LEU A 430 -4.84 6.01 -14.31
C LEU A 430 -5.19 6.98 -15.42
N TRP A 431 -6.49 7.06 -15.74
CA TRP A 431 -7.02 7.94 -16.77
C TRP A 431 -7.73 9.13 -16.13
N LYS A 432 -7.21 10.33 -16.41
CA LYS A 432 -7.74 11.62 -15.95
C LYS A 432 -8.39 12.33 -17.12
N GLU A 433 -9.68 12.14 -17.27
CA GLU A 433 -10.45 12.64 -18.41
C GLU A 433 -10.41 14.15 -18.51
N LYS A 434 -10.60 14.87 -17.39
CA LYS A 434 -10.59 16.34 -17.33
C LYS A 434 -9.24 16.96 -17.63
N GLU A 435 -8.15 16.25 -17.38
CA GLU A 435 -6.80 16.70 -17.70
C GLU A 435 -6.30 16.19 -19.05
N GLU A 436 -7.11 15.36 -19.71
CA GLU A 436 -6.74 14.71 -20.97
C GLU A 436 -5.41 13.97 -20.90
N LYS A 437 -5.20 13.26 -19.79
CA LYS A 437 -3.97 12.51 -19.50
C LYS A 437 -4.27 11.08 -19.13
N ILE A 438 -3.34 10.22 -19.54
CA ILE A 438 -3.30 8.84 -19.08
C ILE A 438 -1.91 8.53 -18.53
N HIS A 439 -1.88 7.84 -17.41
CA HIS A 439 -0.66 7.35 -16.76
C HIS A 439 -0.67 5.83 -16.83
N ALA A 440 0.49 5.24 -17.07
CA ALA A 440 0.67 3.80 -17.17
C ALA A 440 1.88 3.33 -16.37
N ALA A 441 1.79 2.13 -15.81
CA ALA A 441 2.92 1.45 -15.19
C ALA A 441 2.88 -0.05 -15.51
N ASN A 442 4.05 -0.71 -15.46
CA ASN A 442 4.16 -2.15 -15.58
C ASN A 442 4.30 -2.80 -14.20
N PRO A 443 3.23 -3.43 -13.65
CA PRO A 443 3.28 -4.04 -12.31
C PRO A 443 4.20 -5.27 -12.23
N ARG A 444 4.62 -5.85 -13.34
CA ARG A 444 5.60 -6.94 -13.34
C ARG A 444 7.02 -6.45 -13.06
N CYS A 445 7.28 -5.15 -13.25
CA CYS A 445 8.59 -4.52 -13.06
C CYS A 445 9.73 -5.26 -13.80
N GLU A 446 9.42 -5.84 -14.95
CA GLU A 446 10.40 -6.61 -15.75
C GLU A 446 11.32 -5.66 -16.50
N SER A 447 12.62 -5.86 -16.34
CA SER A 447 13.63 -5.04 -17.00
C SER A 447 13.81 -5.33 -18.49
N LYS A 448 13.18 -6.37 -19.01
CA LYS A 448 13.35 -6.84 -20.40
C LYS A 448 12.07 -6.88 -21.21
N ASN A 449 10.87 -6.91 -20.59
CA ASN A 449 9.59 -7.00 -21.27
C ASN A 449 8.43 -6.61 -20.35
N PRO A 450 7.45 -5.80 -20.77
CA PRO A 450 7.47 -5.10 -22.05
C PRO A 450 8.26 -3.80 -21.94
N GLY A 451 9.08 -3.51 -22.93
CA GLY A 451 9.68 -2.18 -23.11
C GLY A 451 8.64 -1.13 -23.53
N LYS A 452 7.47 -1.57 -23.97
CA LYS A 452 6.41 -0.72 -24.51
C LYS A 452 5.03 -1.26 -24.10
N ILE A 453 4.13 -0.36 -23.72
CA ILE A 453 2.69 -0.63 -23.51
C ILE A 453 1.92 0.20 -24.52
N THR A 454 0.99 -0.41 -25.25
CA THR A 454 0.09 0.29 -26.16
C THR A 454 -1.33 0.26 -25.60
N ILE A 455 -1.90 1.45 -25.42
CA ILE A 455 -3.30 1.65 -25.04
C ILE A 455 -4.08 2.11 -26.24
N THR A 456 -5.19 1.45 -26.50
CA THR A 456 -6.15 1.85 -27.52
C THR A 456 -7.37 2.45 -26.84
N LEU A 457 -7.63 3.72 -27.09
CA LEU A 457 -8.81 4.44 -26.59
C LEU A 457 -9.76 4.70 -27.74
N THR A 458 -11.00 4.20 -27.64
CA THR A 458 -12.08 4.49 -28.58
C THR A 458 -13.13 5.34 -27.88
N GLN A 459 -13.35 6.55 -28.38
CA GLN A 459 -14.34 7.50 -27.85
C GLN A 459 -15.17 8.04 -29.01
N SER A 460 -16.51 8.04 -28.87
CA SER A 460 -17.44 8.54 -29.92
C SER A 460 -17.14 7.94 -31.30
N GLY A 461 -16.73 6.69 -31.37
CA GLY A 461 -16.40 5.97 -32.61
C GLY A 461 -15.02 6.27 -33.19
N GLN A 462 -14.26 7.18 -32.61
CA GLN A 462 -12.88 7.46 -33.01
C GLN A 462 -11.90 6.65 -32.14
N THR A 463 -10.95 6.03 -32.79
CA THR A 463 -9.93 5.21 -32.11
C THR A 463 -8.55 5.87 -32.16
N LYS A 464 -7.88 5.90 -31.02
CA LYS A 464 -6.55 6.44 -30.85
C LYS A 464 -5.65 5.43 -30.14
N GLN A 465 -4.41 5.30 -30.61
CA GLN A 465 -3.37 4.54 -29.93
C GLN A 465 -2.38 5.46 -29.20
N ILE A 466 -2.10 5.11 -27.95
CA ILE A 466 -1.15 5.80 -27.07
C ILE A 466 -0.10 4.79 -26.66
N SER A 467 1.16 5.06 -26.97
CA SER A 467 2.27 4.15 -26.66
C SER A 467 3.16 4.76 -25.57
N PHE A 468 3.53 3.92 -24.62
CA PHE A 468 4.44 4.25 -23.53
C PHE A 468 5.72 3.44 -23.66
N GLU A 469 6.84 4.11 -23.76
CA GLU A 469 8.15 3.51 -23.55
C GLU A 469 8.34 3.35 -22.03
N MET A 470 8.36 2.11 -21.56
CA MET A 470 8.38 1.84 -20.13
C MET A 470 9.79 1.94 -19.56
N PRO A 471 9.95 2.48 -18.34
CA PRO A 471 11.22 2.52 -17.64
C PRO A 471 11.81 1.11 -17.47
N GLN A 472 13.13 1.04 -17.57
CA GLN A 472 13.88 -0.22 -17.57
C GLN A 472 14.84 -0.31 -16.37
N LYS A 473 15.39 -1.49 -16.13
CA LYS A 473 16.38 -1.77 -15.06
C LYS A 473 15.83 -1.38 -13.67
N GLU A 474 16.54 -0.53 -12.96
CA GLU A 474 16.21 -0.09 -11.61
C GLU A 474 14.94 0.79 -11.55
N GLU A 475 14.57 1.41 -12.67
CA GLU A 475 13.36 2.23 -12.81
C GLU A 475 12.13 1.41 -13.27
N ALA A 476 12.29 0.10 -13.54
CA ALA A 476 11.18 -0.76 -13.97
C ALA A 476 10.08 -0.80 -12.91
N GLY A 477 8.85 -0.45 -13.32
CA GLY A 477 7.69 -0.29 -12.43
C GLY A 477 7.29 1.16 -12.13
N LYS A 478 8.15 2.13 -12.47
CA LYS A 478 7.83 3.56 -12.37
C LYS A 478 6.77 3.96 -13.40
N SER A 479 5.89 4.89 -13.02
CA SER A 479 4.82 5.39 -13.90
C SER A 479 5.33 6.30 -15.01
N CYS A 480 4.70 6.18 -16.18
CA CYS A 480 4.84 7.09 -17.32
C CYS A 480 3.55 7.83 -17.57
N THR A 481 3.64 9.00 -18.19
CA THR A 481 2.49 9.86 -18.52
C THR A 481 2.48 10.19 -20.01
N ALA A 482 1.31 10.17 -20.62
CA ALA A 482 1.09 10.66 -21.96
C ALA A 482 -0.17 11.54 -22.04
N PRO A 483 -0.20 12.58 -22.86
CA PRO A 483 -1.41 13.33 -23.18
C PRO A 483 -2.33 12.49 -24.07
N LEU A 484 -3.63 12.62 -23.88
CA LEU A 484 -4.64 12.00 -24.75
C LEU A 484 -4.66 12.65 -26.13
N TYR A 485 -4.44 13.94 -26.20
CA TYR A 485 -4.36 14.69 -27.46
C TYR A 485 -2.95 15.26 -27.63
N ARG A 486 -2.33 15.00 -28.77
CA ARG A 486 -1.15 15.76 -29.19
C ARG A 486 -1.69 17.03 -29.85
N ASN A 487 -1.31 18.20 -29.35
CA ASN A 487 -1.46 19.48 -30.05
C ASN A 487 -0.65 19.45 -31.34
#